data_3f4035ae1cd0a8d2bee92e1c3a474653
#
_entry.id   3f4035ae1cd0a8d2bee92e1c3a474653
#
_cell.length_a   1.000
_cell.length_b   1.000
_cell.length_c   1.000
_cell.angle_alpha   90.00
_cell.angle_beta   90.00
_cell.angle_gamma   90.00
#
_symmetry.space_group_name_H-M   'P 1'
#
loop_
_entity.id
_entity.type
_entity.pdbx_description
1 polymer ?
#
loop_
_entity_poly.entity_id
_entity_poly.type
_entity_poly.pdbx_seq_one_letter_code
_entity_poly.pdbx_strand_id
1 'polypeptide(L)'
;LFGYAHVPWMKTHQRLIDESRMPDAASRWELMTLANERLRSLGYVQIGFDHFAKADDPMVLALKAGKLTRNFQGYAVEDAATLIGLGPSAIGTLPQGYVQNVADTGAWHRAIAAGRLATARGIALSDEDRLRRAIIERLLCDFAVDLDAVARAHGMTGRRFAQEKVRLNDLARDGLVELDGERIRITELGRPLARIAAACFDTYLDTGKA
;
A
#
# COMPACT_ATOMS: atom_id res chain seq x y z
N LEU A 1 1.61 11.79 5.49
CA LEU A 1 1.47 12.94 4.59
C LEU A 1 0.62 12.53 3.38
N PHE A 2 -0.56 13.13 3.23
CA PHE A 2 -1.47 12.80 2.15
C PHE A 2 -1.88 14.05 1.39
N GLY A 3 -1.92 13.96 0.06
CA GLY A 3 -2.54 14.98 -0.77
C GLY A 3 -4.06 14.94 -0.67
N TYR A 4 -4.71 16.06 -0.86
CA TYR A 4 -6.16 16.13 -1.00
C TYR A 4 -6.63 15.31 -2.21
N ALA A 5 -7.61 14.45 -1.99
CA ALA A 5 -8.26 13.67 -3.04
C ALA A 5 -9.57 14.33 -3.49
N HIS A 6 -9.61 14.86 -4.70
CA HIS A 6 -10.81 15.42 -5.30
C HIS A 6 -11.61 14.33 -6.01
N VAL A 7 -12.74 13.95 -5.42
CA VAL A 7 -13.60 12.85 -5.89
C VAL A 7 -15.08 13.28 -5.85
N PRO A 8 -15.48 14.36 -6.57
CA PRO A 8 -16.81 14.96 -6.49
C PRO A 8 -17.94 14.01 -6.92
N TRP A 9 -17.61 12.96 -7.69
CA TRP A 9 -18.57 11.89 -8.03
C TRP A 9 -18.90 10.97 -6.85
N MET A 10 -18.02 10.87 -5.85
CA MET A 10 -18.24 10.12 -4.61
C MET A 10 -18.65 11.02 -3.44
N LYS A 11 -18.12 12.25 -3.41
CA LYS A 11 -18.29 13.23 -2.33
C LYS A 11 -18.91 14.51 -2.90
N THR A 12 -20.23 14.53 -3.00
CA THR A 12 -20.98 15.60 -3.69
C THR A 12 -20.68 17.01 -3.19
N HIS A 13 -20.37 17.18 -1.89
CA HIS A 13 -19.99 18.48 -1.32
C HIS A 13 -18.68 19.02 -1.92
N GLN A 14 -17.81 18.17 -2.48
CA GLN A 14 -16.58 18.63 -3.14
C GLN A 14 -16.85 19.38 -4.44
N ARG A 15 -18.04 19.28 -5.03
CA ARG A 15 -18.47 20.07 -6.21
C ARG A 15 -18.52 21.58 -5.94
N LEU A 16 -18.52 21.98 -4.67
CA LEU A 16 -18.48 23.38 -4.25
C LEU A 16 -17.05 23.96 -4.27
N ILE A 17 -16.04 23.14 -4.46
CA ILE A 17 -14.64 23.55 -4.52
C ILE A 17 -14.33 23.98 -5.95
N ASP A 18 -13.75 25.18 -6.10
CA ASP A 18 -13.29 25.69 -7.37
C ASP A 18 -12.03 24.93 -7.81
N GLU A 19 -12.18 24.04 -8.77
CA GLU A 19 -11.09 23.19 -9.27
C GLU A 19 -9.95 23.99 -9.90
N SER A 20 -10.25 25.18 -10.47
CA SER A 20 -9.22 26.04 -11.07
C SER A 20 -8.19 26.58 -10.06
N ARG A 21 -8.54 26.55 -8.77
CA ARG A 21 -7.66 26.97 -7.66
C ARG A 21 -6.89 25.82 -7.03
N MET A 22 -7.07 24.60 -7.50
CA MET A 22 -6.34 23.46 -6.98
C MET A 22 -4.91 23.43 -7.54
N PRO A 23 -3.93 23.03 -6.73
CA PRO A 23 -2.57 22.86 -7.24
C PRO A 23 -2.53 21.75 -8.31
N ASP A 24 -1.85 22.03 -9.40
CA ASP A 24 -1.56 21.07 -10.44
C ASP A 24 -0.55 20.00 -9.99
N ALA A 25 -0.20 19.06 -10.86
CA ALA A 25 0.69 17.96 -10.53
C ALA A 25 2.09 18.45 -10.12
N ALA A 26 2.63 19.48 -10.77
CA ALA A 26 3.94 20.04 -10.47
C ALA A 26 3.95 20.72 -9.09
N SER A 27 2.98 21.58 -8.83
CA SER A 27 2.82 22.24 -7.52
C SER A 27 2.60 21.23 -6.39
N ARG A 28 1.85 20.17 -6.63
CA ARG A 28 1.65 19.09 -5.63
C ARG A 28 2.95 18.35 -5.34
N TRP A 29 3.76 18.13 -6.37
CA TRP A 29 5.09 17.52 -6.20
C TRP A 29 6.02 18.42 -5.38
N GLU A 30 6.07 19.71 -5.68
CA GLU A 30 6.85 20.70 -4.92
C GLU A 30 6.42 20.75 -3.45
N LEU A 31 5.12 20.83 -3.18
CA LEU A 31 4.56 20.82 -1.82
C LEU A 31 4.93 19.55 -1.05
N MET A 32 4.87 18.39 -1.71
CA MET A 32 5.26 17.11 -1.12
C MET A 32 6.77 17.09 -0.80
N THR A 33 7.60 17.56 -1.73
CA THR A 33 9.06 17.65 -1.55
C THR A 33 9.41 18.55 -0.38
N LEU A 34 8.85 19.76 -0.34
CA LEU A 34 9.04 20.71 0.75
C LEU A 34 8.62 20.12 2.11
N ALA A 35 7.46 19.45 2.16
CA ALA A 35 6.99 18.84 3.39
C ALA A 35 7.93 17.71 3.86
N ASN A 36 8.42 16.87 2.94
CA ASN A 36 9.38 15.81 3.23
C ASN A 36 10.70 16.39 3.79
N GLU A 37 11.24 17.39 3.14
CA GLU A 37 12.46 18.07 3.59
C GLU A 37 12.28 18.68 4.97
N ARG A 38 11.14 19.34 5.19
CA ARG A 38 10.85 19.95 6.49
C ARG A 38 10.72 18.93 7.59
N LEU A 39 10.02 17.83 7.37
CA LEU A 39 9.89 16.75 8.35
C LEU A 39 11.25 16.12 8.68
N ARG A 40 12.06 15.84 7.66
CA ARG A 40 13.42 15.32 7.87
C ARG A 40 14.32 16.31 8.64
N SER A 41 14.24 17.61 8.35
CA SER A 41 14.99 18.63 9.08
C SER A 41 14.59 18.77 10.56
N LEU A 42 13.39 18.33 10.90
CA LEU A 42 12.87 18.24 12.27
C LEU A 42 13.18 16.91 12.96
N GLY A 43 14.01 16.04 12.34
CA GLY A 43 14.44 14.78 12.91
C GLY A 43 13.46 13.63 12.74
N TYR A 44 12.43 13.78 11.89
CA TYR A 44 11.56 12.66 11.56
C TYR A 44 12.21 11.71 10.54
N VAL A 45 11.98 10.43 10.72
CA VAL A 45 12.38 9.37 9.81
C VAL A 45 11.18 9.01 8.92
N GLN A 46 11.41 8.94 7.62
CA GLN A 46 10.39 8.53 6.69
C GLN A 46 10.14 7.02 6.81
N ILE A 47 8.87 6.65 6.95
CA ILE A 47 8.38 5.28 6.97
C ILE A 47 7.62 5.03 5.67
N GLY A 48 8.17 4.15 4.83
CA GLY A 48 7.62 3.93 3.51
C GLY A 48 7.52 5.22 2.69
N PHE A 49 6.47 5.37 1.89
CA PHE A 49 6.35 6.49 0.95
C PHE A 49 5.55 7.70 1.47
N ASP A 50 4.83 7.59 2.61
CA ASP A 50 3.86 8.61 3.04
C ASP A 50 3.79 8.85 4.56
N HIS A 51 4.48 8.06 5.38
CA HIS A 51 4.49 8.19 6.83
C HIS A 51 5.82 8.74 7.34
N PHE A 52 5.77 9.39 8.49
CA PHE A 52 6.93 9.93 9.18
C PHE A 52 6.79 9.68 10.68
N ALA A 53 7.86 9.27 11.32
CA ALA A 53 7.88 8.99 12.75
C ALA A 53 9.17 9.52 13.39
N LYS A 54 9.18 9.71 14.69
CA LYS A 54 10.39 10.08 15.43
C LYS A 54 11.36 8.90 15.47
N ALA A 55 12.65 9.18 15.65
CA ALA A 55 13.72 8.18 15.55
C ALA A 55 13.59 7.01 16.56
N ASP A 56 12.92 7.24 17.67
CA ASP A 56 12.65 6.26 18.74
C ASP A 56 11.29 5.55 18.63
N ASP A 57 10.51 5.87 17.60
CA ASP A 57 9.21 5.27 17.36
C ASP A 57 9.34 3.78 17.02
N PRO A 58 8.45 2.90 17.52
CA PRO A 58 8.45 1.48 17.18
C PRO A 58 8.44 1.18 15.68
N MET A 59 7.79 1.99 14.85
CA MET A 59 7.80 1.83 13.39
C MET A 59 9.20 2.04 12.79
N VAL A 60 9.97 3.00 13.32
CA VAL A 60 11.36 3.22 12.87
C VAL A 60 12.25 2.04 13.28
N LEU A 61 12.05 1.51 14.47
CA LEU A 61 12.78 0.33 14.93
C LEU A 61 12.44 -0.91 14.10
N ALA A 62 11.16 -1.10 13.77
CA ALA A 62 10.71 -2.18 12.89
C ALA A 62 11.26 -2.03 11.46
N LEU A 63 11.26 -0.81 10.91
CA LEU A 63 11.86 -0.51 9.60
C LEU A 63 13.35 -0.90 9.57
N LYS A 64 14.13 -0.46 10.56
CA LYS A 64 15.56 -0.77 10.68
C LYS A 64 15.83 -2.27 10.84
N ALA A 65 14.91 -2.99 11.46
CA ALA A 65 14.98 -4.44 11.67
C ALA A 65 14.45 -5.26 10.48
N GLY A 66 13.94 -4.62 9.41
CA GLY A 66 13.29 -5.30 8.28
C GLY A 66 12.00 -6.02 8.67
N LYS A 67 11.32 -5.54 9.71
CA LYS A 67 10.09 -6.13 10.29
C LYS A 67 8.87 -5.23 10.12
N LEU A 68 9.00 -4.15 9.36
CA LEU A 68 7.86 -3.30 9.06
C LEU A 68 6.86 -4.07 8.20
N THR A 69 5.60 -4.02 8.57
CA THR A 69 4.48 -4.62 7.83
C THR A 69 3.51 -3.56 7.36
N ARG A 70 2.58 -3.94 6.50
CA ARG A 70 1.54 -3.05 5.99
C ARG A 70 0.20 -3.76 5.93
N ASN A 71 -0.84 -3.11 6.45
CA ASN A 71 -2.22 -3.55 6.33
C ASN A 71 -3.07 -2.50 5.59
N PHE A 72 -4.40 -2.67 5.57
CA PHE A 72 -5.33 -1.75 4.89
C PHE A 72 -5.39 -0.34 5.52
N GLN A 73 -4.90 -0.17 6.75
CA GLN A 73 -4.88 1.13 7.43
C GLN A 73 -3.55 1.87 7.28
N GLY A 74 -2.47 1.16 6.96
CA GLY A 74 -1.14 1.75 6.82
C GLY A 74 -0.03 0.83 7.31
N TYR A 75 1.10 1.43 7.71
CA TYR A 75 2.24 0.69 8.25
C TYR A 75 1.98 0.24 9.68
N ALA A 76 2.48 -0.94 10.02
CA ALA A 76 2.33 -1.58 11.32
C ALA A 76 3.65 -2.24 11.76
N VAL A 77 3.79 -2.43 13.06
CA VAL A 77 4.94 -3.10 13.68
C VAL A 77 4.66 -4.55 14.03
N GLU A 78 3.40 -4.94 13.96
CA GLU A 78 2.92 -6.27 14.33
C GLU A 78 2.63 -7.11 13.09
N ASP A 79 3.17 -8.32 13.07
CA ASP A 79 2.86 -9.34 12.06
C ASP A 79 1.77 -10.28 12.60
N ALA A 80 0.57 -9.73 12.78
CA ALA A 80 -0.57 -10.51 13.22
C ALA A 80 -1.13 -11.33 12.06
N ALA A 81 -1.17 -12.65 12.20
CA ALA A 81 -1.74 -13.55 11.19
C ALA A 81 -3.24 -13.28 10.92
N THR A 82 -3.92 -12.63 11.86
CA THR A 82 -5.34 -12.31 11.76
C THR A 82 -5.60 -10.89 12.26
N LEU A 83 -6.29 -10.11 11.43
CA LEU A 83 -6.80 -8.78 11.76
C LEU A 83 -8.32 -8.80 11.64
N ILE A 84 -9.02 -8.49 12.71
CA ILE A 84 -10.49 -8.37 12.71
C ILE A 84 -10.86 -6.90 12.63
N GLY A 85 -11.51 -6.52 11.53
CA GLY A 85 -11.99 -5.16 11.32
C GLY A 85 -13.27 -4.88 12.10
N LEU A 86 -13.26 -3.88 12.97
CA LEU A 86 -14.43 -3.43 13.73
C LEU A 86 -14.99 -2.14 13.12
N GLY A 87 -16.31 -2.06 12.98
CA GLY A 87 -17.02 -0.90 12.45
C GLY A 87 -17.43 -1.01 10.98
N PRO A 88 -18.20 -0.01 10.48
CA PRO A 88 -18.59 0.07 9.07
C PRO A 88 -17.38 0.15 8.14
N SER A 89 -17.44 -0.47 6.97
CA SER A 89 -16.39 -0.55 5.96
C SER A 89 -15.07 -1.17 6.39
N ALA A 90 -14.89 -1.55 7.65
CA ALA A 90 -13.65 -2.11 8.15
C ALA A 90 -13.26 -3.39 7.43
N ILE A 91 -11.97 -3.51 7.11
CA ILE A 91 -11.41 -4.66 6.40
C ILE A 91 -10.63 -5.52 7.40
N GLY A 92 -10.95 -6.81 7.42
CA GLY A 92 -10.21 -7.83 8.17
C GLY A 92 -9.33 -8.65 7.26
N THR A 93 -8.22 -9.13 7.81
CA THR A 93 -7.30 -10.09 7.18
C THR A 93 -7.38 -11.40 7.94
N LEU A 94 -7.68 -12.47 7.23
CA LEU A 94 -7.71 -13.83 7.74
C LEU A 94 -6.66 -14.68 7.01
N PRO A 95 -6.23 -15.83 7.55
CA PRO A 95 -5.35 -16.74 6.82
C PRO A 95 -5.90 -17.17 5.45
N GLN A 96 -7.23 -17.22 5.32
CA GLN A 96 -7.92 -17.61 4.09
C GLN A 96 -8.11 -16.48 3.09
N GLY A 97 -8.08 -15.20 3.54
CA GLY A 97 -8.37 -14.08 2.65
C GLY A 97 -8.72 -12.79 3.37
N TYR A 98 -9.40 -11.91 2.67
CA TYR A 98 -9.89 -10.65 3.21
C TYR A 98 -11.40 -10.66 3.34
N VAL A 99 -11.90 -9.97 4.35
CA VAL A 99 -13.33 -9.73 4.58
C VAL A 99 -13.57 -8.25 4.83
N GLN A 100 -14.71 -7.73 4.38
CA GLN A 100 -15.07 -6.34 4.61
C GLN A 100 -16.48 -6.23 5.14
N ASN A 101 -16.65 -5.42 6.17
CA ASN A 101 -17.95 -5.05 6.71
C ASN A 101 -18.70 -4.13 5.74
N VAL A 102 -20.03 -4.16 5.82
CA VAL A 102 -20.89 -3.23 5.09
C VAL A 102 -20.50 -1.79 5.38
N ALA A 103 -20.46 -0.95 4.33
CA ALA A 103 -20.02 0.45 4.46
C ALA A 103 -21.08 1.38 5.02
N ASP A 104 -22.37 1.07 4.78
CA ASP A 104 -23.49 1.87 5.34
C ASP A 104 -23.59 1.67 6.85
N THR A 105 -23.47 2.77 7.59
CA THR A 105 -23.48 2.76 9.07
C THR A 105 -24.78 2.21 9.64
N GLY A 106 -25.92 2.54 9.01
CA GLY A 106 -27.23 2.06 9.44
C GLY A 106 -27.38 0.55 9.24
N ALA A 107 -26.96 0.04 8.11
CA ALA A 107 -26.96 -1.40 7.84
C ALA A 107 -26.01 -2.16 8.78
N TRP A 108 -24.83 -1.61 9.02
CA TRP A 108 -23.88 -2.16 9.98
C TRP A 108 -24.49 -2.26 11.37
N HIS A 109 -25.08 -1.17 11.86
CA HIS A 109 -25.71 -1.12 13.17
C HIS A 109 -26.86 -2.15 13.28
N ARG A 110 -27.71 -2.25 12.25
CA ARG A 110 -28.82 -3.26 12.26
C ARG A 110 -28.28 -4.70 12.30
N ALA A 111 -27.19 -5.00 11.59
CA ALA A 111 -26.59 -6.33 11.63
C ALA A 111 -26.09 -6.67 13.03
N ILE A 112 -25.34 -5.76 13.64
CA ILE A 112 -24.78 -5.97 15.01
C ILE A 112 -25.89 -6.06 16.06
N ALA A 113 -26.89 -5.18 16.00
CA ALA A 113 -28.04 -5.24 16.91
C ALA A 113 -28.85 -6.54 16.80
N ALA A 114 -28.82 -7.17 15.63
CA ALA A 114 -29.43 -8.48 15.40
C ALA A 114 -28.51 -9.68 15.74
N GLY A 115 -27.34 -9.43 16.38
CA GLY A 115 -26.38 -10.48 16.73
C GLY A 115 -25.69 -11.14 15.52
N ARG A 116 -25.65 -10.46 14.38
CA ARG A 116 -25.03 -11.00 13.14
C ARG A 116 -23.74 -10.25 12.82
N LEU A 117 -22.80 -10.96 12.18
CA LEU A 117 -21.63 -10.31 11.59
C LEU A 117 -22.09 -9.38 10.46
N ALA A 118 -21.46 -8.20 10.38
CA ALA A 118 -21.78 -7.21 9.36
C ALA A 118 -20.94 -7.39 8.08
N THR A 119 -20.34 -8.55 7.86
CA THR A 119 -19.55 -8.87 6.67
C THR A 119 -20.43 -8.80 5.43
N ALA A 120 -20.03 -7.98 4.45
CA ALA A 120 -20.74 -7.78 3.20
C ALA A 120 -20.04 -8.43 2.01
N ARG A 121 -18.72 -8.50 2.03
CA ARG A 121 -17.93 -9.12 0.95
C ARG A 121 -16.61 -9.66 1.48
N GLY A 122 -15.97 -10.50 0.68
CA GLY A 122 -14.65 -11.04 0.97
C GLY A 122 -14.05 -11.67 -0.27
N ILE A 123 -12.76 -11.96 -0.21
CA ILE A 123 -12.03 -12.67 -1.24
C ILE A 123 -11.14 -13.71 -0.59
N ALA A 124 -11.20 -14.94 -1.10
CA ALA A 124 -10.25 -15.98 -0.74
C ALA A 124 -8.94 -15.75 -1.52
N LEU A 125 -7.80 -15.85 -0.82
CA LEU A 125 -6.49 -15.70 -1.43
C LEU A 125 -5.96 -17.05 -1.90
N SER A 126 -5.56 -17.11 -3.16
CA SER A 126 -4.73 -18.19 -3.70
C SER A 126 -3.29 -18.10 -3.17
N ASP A 127 -2.49 -19.13 -3.41
CA ASP A 127 -1.04 -19.08 -3.08
C ASP A 127 -0.32 -18.03 -3.92
N GLU A 128 -0.77 -17.81 -5.17
CA GLU A 128 -0.29 -16.73 -6.02
C GLU A 128 -0.56 -15.34 -5.42
N ASP A 129 -1.77 -15.12 -4.90
CA ASP A 129 -2.11 -13.84 -4.26
C ASP A 129 -1.27 -13.58 -3.01
N ARG A 130 -1.01 -14.64 -2.23
CA ARG A 130 -0.13 -14.55 -1.04
C ARG A 130 1.30 -14.18 -1.42
N LEU A 131 1.82 -14.81 -2.48
CA LEU A 131 3.15 -14.51 -3.00
C LEU A 131 3.24 -13.05 -3.49
N ARG A 132 2.27 -12.61 -4.31
CA ARG A 132 2.21 -11.24 -4.83
C ARG A 132 2.05 -10.21 -3.72
N ARG A 133 1.20 -10.50 -2.74
CA ARG A 133 1.06 -9.68 -1.53
C ARG A 133 2.40 -9.49 -0.82
N ALA A 134 3.16 -10.56 -0.61
CA ALA A 134 4.46 -10.49 0.06
C ALA A 134 5.46 -9.64 -0.74
N ILE A 135 5.49 -9.74 -2.07
CA ILE A 135 6.33 -8.90 -2.93
C ILE A 135 5.92 -7.43 -2.83
N ILE A 136 4.63 -7.13 -2.96
CA ILE A 136 4.08 -5.77 -2.85
C ILE A 136 4.42 -5.16 -1.49
N GLU A 137 4.26 -5.93 -0.41
CA GLU A 137 4.58 -5.48 0.94
C GLU A 137 6.06 -5.13 1.10
N ARG A 138 6.98 -5.95 0.62
CA ARG A 138 8.43 -5.65 0.67
C ARG A 138 8.77 -4.40 -0.13
N LEU A 139 8.21 -4.25 -1.33
CA LEU A 139 8.41 -3.03 -2.14
C LEU A 139 7.91 -1.77 -1.44
N LEU A 140 6.79 -1.83 -0.71
CA LEU A 140 6.22 -0.68 -0.02
C LEU A 140 6.86 -0.41 1.34
N CYS A 141 7.34 -1.44 2.04
CA CYS A 141 7.93 -1.30 3.38
C CYS A 141 9.45 -1.08 3.33
N ASP A 142 10.15 -1.84 2.49
CA ASP A 142 11.62 -1.88 2.46
C ASP A 142 12.20 -1.18 1.22
N PHE A 143 11.36 -0.79 0.26
CA PHE A 143 11.77 -0.28 -1.05
C PHE A 143 12.66 -1.23 -1.84
N ALA A 144 12.66 -2.49 -1.48
CA ALA A 144 13.42 -3.54 -2.14
C ALA A 144 12.76 -4.90 -1.95
N VAL A 145 12.97 -5.78 -2.93
CA VAL A 145 12.56 -7.18 -2.83
C VAL A 145 13.53 -8.07 -3.60
N ASP A 146 13.79 -9.26 -3.07
CA ASP A 146 14.43 -10.37 -3.78
C ASP A 146 13.31 -11.35 -4.16
N LEU A 147 12.96 -11.38 -5.44
CA LEU A 147 11.84 -12.19 -5.96
C LEU A 147 12.08 -13.69 -5.73
N ASP A 148 13.32 -14.15 -5.88
CA ASP A 148 13.66 -15.55 -5.64
C ASP A 148 13.55 -15.92 -4.16
N ALA A 149 13.97 -15.03 -3.26
CA ALA A 149 13.86 -15.26 -1.82
C ALA A 149 12.39 -15.36 -1.38
N VAL A 150 11.57 -14.43 -1.83
CA VAL A 150 10.13 -14.43 -1.51
C VAL A 150 9.45 -15.64 -2.15
N ALA A 151 9.75 -15.96 -3.42
CA ALA A 151 9.15 -17.09 -4.10
C ALA A 151 9.51 -18.43 -3.43
N ARG A 152 10.77 -18.60 -3.00
CA ARG A 152 11.19 -19.79 -2.23
C ARG A 152 10.46 -19.92 -0.89
N ALA A 153 10.26 -18.82 -0.19
CA ALA A 153 9.51 -18.81 1.08
C ALA A 153 8.04 -19.26 0.89
N HIS A 154 7.50 -19.07 -0.31
CA HIS A 154 6.15 -19.51 -0.69
C HIS A 154 6.12 -20.84 -1.46
N GLY A 155 7.24 -21.58 -1.53
CA GLY A 155 7.32 -22.85 -2.27
C GLY A 155 7.23 -22.70 -3.81
N MET A 156 7.53 -21.51 -4.34
CA MET A 156 7.44 -21.16 -5.76
C MET A 156 8.79 -20.71 -6.33
N THR A 157 8.85 -20.35 -7.60
CA THR A 157 10.07 -19.87 -8.26
C THR A 157 9.86 -18.47 -8.84
N GLY A 158 10.86 -17.57 -8.76
CA GLY A 158 10.80 -16.19 -9.22
C GLY A 158 10.61 -16.01 -10.73
N ARG A 159 10.89 -17.03 -11.53
CA ARG A 159 10.70 -17.00 -13.00
C ARG A 159 9.26 -16.70 -13.45
N ARG A 160 8.29 -16.77 -12.54
CA ARG A 160 6.88 -16.46 -12.81
C ARG A 160 6.62 -15.00 -13.16
N PHE A 161 7.54 -14.09 -12.83
CA PHE A 161 7.34 -12.64 -12.93
C PHE A 161 7.97 -12.01 -14.18
N ALA A 162 8.09 -12.76 -15.27
CA ALA A 162 8.68 -12.27 -16.51
C ALA A 162 7.91 -11.07 -17.10
N GLN A 163 6.57 -11.09 -17.05
CA GLN A 163 5.73 -10.01 -17.56
C GLN A 163 5.83 -8.75 -16.69
N GLU A 164 5.86 -8.92 -15.38
CA GLU A 164 6.05 -7.84 -14.42
C GLU A 164 7.40 -7.14 -14.62
N LYS A 165 8.45 -7.92 -14.89
CA LYS A 165 9.78 -7.38 -15.21
C LYS A 165 9.79 -6.53 -16.48
N VAL A 166 8.98 -6.84 -17.49
CA VAL A 166 8.83 -5.99 -18.67
C VAL A 166 8.31 -4.61 -18.28
N ARG A 167 7.28 -4.53 -17.44
CA ARG A 167 6.74 -3.26 -16.93
C ARG A 167 7.76 -2.53 -16.04
N LEU A 168 8.51 -3.25 -15.22
CA LEU A 168 9.56 -2.68 -14.38
C LEU A 168 10.74 -2.12 -15.19
N ASN A 169 11.05 -2.65 -16.37
CA ASN A 169 12.07 -2.09 -17.25
C ASN A 169 11.77 -0.66 -17.71
N ASP A 170 10.49 -0.31 -17.88
CA ASP A 170 10.08 1.06 -18.18
C ASP A 170 10.40 1.99 -17.00
N LEU A 171 10.06 1.54 -15.79
CA LEU A 171 10.37 2.28 -14.55
C LEU A 171 11.89 2.37 -14.31
N ALA A 172 12.66 1.37 -14.73
CA ALA A 172 14.12 1.39 -14.63
C ALA A 172 14.73 2.41 -15.61
N ARG A 173 14.20 2.52 -16.83
CA ARG A 173 14.61 3.55 -17.79
C ARG A 173 14.32 4.98 -17.28
N ASP A 174 13.23 5.14 -16.52
CA ASP A 174 12.87 6.40 -15.87
C ASP A 174 13.66 6.65 -14.57
N GLY A 175 14.57 5.74 -14.17
CA GLY A 175 15.37 5.85 -12.96
C GLY A 175 14.62 5.65 -11.65
N LEU A 176 13.39 5.12 -11.70
CA LEU A 176 12.55 4.92 -10.52
C LEU A 176 12.87 3.63 -9.77
N VAL A 177 13.37 2.62 -10.49
CA VAL A 177 13.79 1.34 -9.91
C VAL A 177 15.15 0.91 -10.48
N GLU A 178 15.87 0.10 -9.75
CA GLU A 178 17.04 -0.64 -10.19
C GLU A 178 16.74 -2.12 -10.19
N LEU A 179 17.15 -2.80 -11.26
CA LEU A 179 16.95 -4.23 -11.46
C LEU A 179 18.32 -4.92 -11.49
N ASP A 180 18.54 -5.86 -10.58
CA ASP A 180 19.73 -6.70 -10.53
C ASP A 180 19.29 -8.17 -10.43
N GLY A 181 19.20 -8.85 -11.57
CA GLY A 181 18.66 -10.21 -11.64
C GLY A 181 17.22 -10.31 -11.15
N GLU A 182 17.04 -10.98 -10.01
CA GLU A 182 15.74 -11.12 -9.33
C GLU A 182 15.54 -10.08 -8.21
N ARG A 183 16.51 -9.19 -7.99
CA ARG A 183 16.41 -8.11 -7.02
C ARG A 183 15.88 -6.84 -7.66
N ILE A 184 14.94 -6.24 -7.00
CA ILE A 184 14.34 -4.95 -7.36
C ILE A 184 14.59 -4.01 -6.21
N ARG A 185 15.11 -2.82 -6.51
CA ARG A 185 15.28 -1.74 -5.56
C ARG A 185 14.62 -0.46 -6.09
N ILE A 186 13.76 0.14 -5.31
CA ILE A 186 13.18 1.44 -5.61
C ILE A 186 14.21 2.51 -5.24
N THR A 187 14.53 3.39 -6.19
CA THR A 187 15.50 4.48 -5.99
C THR A 187 14.94 5.57 -5.08
N GLU A 188 15.77 6.51 -4.62
CA GLU A 188 15.28 7.68 -3.87
C GLU A 188 14.27 8.49 -4.69
N LEU A 189 14.50 8.64 -6.02
CA LEU A 189 13.56 9.28 -6.94
C LEU A 189 12.23 8.51 -7.04
N GLY A 190 12.31 7.17 -7.01
CA GLY A 190 11.14 6.30 -7.13
C GLY A 190 10.32 6.17 -5.84
N ARG A 191 10.86 6.48 -4.65
CA ARG A 191 10.15 6.28 -3.38
C ARG A 191 8.77 6.93 -3.31
N PRO A 192 8.56 8.18 -3.73
CA PRO A 192 7.22 8.77 -3.76
C PRO A 192 6.25 8.04 -4.68
N LEU A 193 6.79 7.30 -5.67
CA LEU A 193 6.09 6.56 -6.71
C LEU A 193 6.13 5.04 -6.47
N ALA A 194 6.50 4.58 -5.28
CA ALA A 194 6.66 3.17 -4.94
C ALA A 194 5.42 2.31 -5.27
N ARG A 195 4.23 2.92 -5.21
CA ARG A 195 2.98 2.27 -5.60
C ARG A 195 2.96 1.85 -7.07
N ILE A 196 3.63 2.56 -7.97
CA ILE A 196 3.69 2.21 -9.39
C ILE A 196 4.49 0.92 -9.58
N ALA A 197 5.64 0.80 -8.89
CA ALA A 197 6.43 -0.43 -8.91
C ALA A 197 5.66 -1.60 -8.28
N ALA A 198 5.00 -1.39 -7.14
CA ALA A 198 4.16 -2.40 -6.49
C ALA A 198 2.98 -2.83 -7.38
N ALA A 199 2.36 -1.90 -8.11
CA ALA A 199 1.27 -2.15 -9.04
C ALA A 199 1.64 -3.11 -10.18
N CYS A 200 2.92 -3.22 -10.54
CA CYS A 200 3.36 -4.22 -11.52
C CYS A 200 3.04 -5.66 -11.09
N PHE A 201 2.90 -5.91 -9.80
CA PHE A 201 2.60 -7.22 -9.23
C PHE A 201 1.11 -7.41 -8.87
N ASP A 202 0.27 -6.38 -9.03
CA ASP A 202 -1.17 -6.47 -8.77
C ASP A 202 -1.91 -6.94 -10.02
N THR A 203 -2.44 -8.17 -9.96
CA THR A 203 -3.20 -8.78 -11.06
C THR A 203 -4.66 -8.32 -11.12
N TYR A 204 -5.15 -7.60 -10.14
CA TYR A 204 -6.53 -7.15 -10.07
C TYR A 204 -6.74 -5.75 -10.63
N LEU A 205 -5.68 -4.93 -10.73
CA LEU A 205 -5.77 -3.55 -11.22
C LEU A 205 -6.36 -3.44 -12.63
N ASP A 206 -5.99 -4.35 -13.54
CA ASP A 206 -6.41 -4.32 -14.94
C ASP A 206 -7.75 -5.03 -15.19
N THR A 207 -8.33 -5.66 -14.18
CA THR A 207 -9.53 -6.49 -14.34
C THR A 207 -10.84 -5.78 -13.99
N GLY A 208 -10.77 -4.52 -13.52
CA GLY A 208 -11.96 -3.79 -13.05
C GLY A 208 -12.70 -4.45 -11.88
N LYS A 209 -12.06 -5.41 -11.21
CA LYS A 209 -12.61 -6.16 -10.06
C LYS A 209 -12.11 -5.63 -8.71
N ALA A 210 -11.47 -4.46 -8.71
CA ALA A 210 -11.01 -3.81 -7.48
C ALA A 210 -12.14 -3.03 -6.79
#